data_c7e8726be66b57fe2ff6ff9285584f72
#
_entry.id   c7e8726be66b57fe2ff6ff9285584f72
#
_cell.length_a   1.000
_cell.length_b   1.000
_cell.length_c   1.000
_cell.angle_alpha   90.00
_cell.angle_beta   90.00
_cell.angle_gamma   90.00
#
_symmetry.space_group_name_H-M   'P 1'
#
loop_
_entity.id
_entity.type
_entity.pdbx_description
1 polymer ?
#
loop_
_entity_poly.entity_id
_entity_poly.type
_entity_poly.pdbx_seq_one_letter_code
_entity_poly.pdbx_strand_id
1 'polypeptide(L)'
;MKKTLSLMISCLILAFFFLSGYNGSDHVQHDICTVTSGPDEVRIMILKRPSSAQSVRSITFRNNCPSTIWPGTLSITGGQSTQLSTTGFALASRASTSLDVQTPWSGRFWAQTGCSTNTSGWFSCATADCASGQVTCNGNGASLPVSLVEFNVGMFGGRDFYDVSLVDGFNMPVSVSPDGGTGICHTSTCPMDVNAVCPLELQQKAPDGSVIACKSACTAFNQPQYCCTGDFLTPACPPTNYSMIFKNQCPQAYSYAYDDVNNTFTCSGAPNYVITFCP
;
A
#
# COMPACT_ATOMS: atom_id res chain seq x y z
N MET A 1 38.04 9.50 46.36
CA MET A 1 37.76 8.44 45.37
C MET A 1 36.24 8.35 45.19
N LYS A 2 35.69 8.93 44.12
CA LYS A 2 34.24 8.84 43.77
C LYS A 2 34.04 7.52 43.03
N LYS A 3 33.30 6.58 43.62
CA LYS A 3 32.82 5.37 42.95
C LYS A 3 31.64 5.77 42.04
N THR A 4 31.83 5.70 40.76
CA THR A 4 30.76 5.78 39.75
C THR A 4 29.93 4.50 39.84
N LEU A 5 28.69 4.64 40.30
CA LEU A 5 27.71 3.57 40.33
C LEU A 5 27.25 3.33 38.90
N SER A 6 27.60 2.17 38.31
CA SER A 6 27.11 1.75 36.99
C SER A 6 25.70 1.20 37.18
N LEU A 7 24.72 1.87 36.59
CA LEU A 7 23.31 1.43 36.58
C LEU A 7 23.14 0.47 35.41
N MET A 8 22.90 -0.80 35.65
CA MET A 8 22.51 -1.74 34.61
C MET A 8 20.98 -1.80 34.49
N ILE A 9 20.47 -1.44 33.31
CA ILE A 9 19.05 -1.56 32.97
C ILE A 9 18.91 -2.72 32.01
N SER A 10 18.19 -3.75 32.39
CA SER A 10 17.84 -4.87 31.48
C SER A 10 16.33 -4.87 31.25
N CYS A 11 15.90 -4.77 29.99
CA CYS A 11 14.50 -4.88 29.61
C CYS A 11 14.24 -6.21 28.92
N LEU A 12 13.37 -7.02 29.48
CA LEU A 12 12.89 -8.26 28.88
C LEU A 12 11.49 -8.00 28.27
N ILE A 13 11.35 -8.30 26.98
CA ILE A 13 10.05 -8.31 26.32
C ILE A 13 9.44 -9.70 26.53
N LEU A 14 8.47 -9.82 27.39
CA LEU A 14 7.67 -11.04 27.58
C LEU A 14 6.34 -10.87 26.84
N ALA A 15 6.20 -11.55 25.68
CA ALA A 15 4.92 -11.75 25.03
C ALA A 15 4.19 -12.89 25.74
N PHE A 16 3.17 -12.59 26.53
CA PHE A 16 2.26 -13.61 27.05
C PHE A 16 1.16 -13.89 26.04
N PHE A 17 1.17 -15.08 25.46
CA PHE A 17 -0.01 -15.64 24.81
C PHE A 17 -0.95 -16.20 25.88
N PHE A 18 -2.06 -15.54 26.12
CA PHE A 18 -3.20 -16.14 26.80
C PHE A 18 -4.24 -16.56 25.78
N LEU A 19 -4.41 -17.87 25.65
CA LEU A 19 -5.59 -18.50 25.07
C LEU A 19 -6.76 -18.38 26.05
N SER A 20 -7.85 -17.84 25.57
CA SER A 20 -9.26 -17.97 25.95
C SER A 20 -9.97 -16.68 26.32
N GLY A 21 -10.91 -16.37 25.47
CA GLY A 21 -12.22 -15.73 25.68
C GLY A 21 -12.34 -14.66 26.77
N TYR A 22 -12.19 -13.37 26.37
CA TYR A 22 -12.91 -12.31 27.08
C TYR A 22 -13.13 -11.09 26.16
N ASN A 23 -14.32 -10.53 26.22
CA ASN A 23 -14.74 -9.32 25.52
C ASN A 23 -13.90 -8.08 25.88
N GLY A 24 -13.62 -7.30 24.86
CA GLY A 24 -13.29 -5.88 24.84
C GLY A 24 -12.69 -5.26 26.09
N SER A 25 -11.38 -4.95 26.02
CA SER A 25 -10.78 -3.81 26.72
C SER A 25 -9.32 -3.64 26.27
N ASP A 26 -8.89 -2.40 26.20
CA ASP A 26 -7.60 -1.90 25.79
C ASP A 26 -6.41 -2.80 26.19
N HIS A 27 -5.75 -3.40 25.19
CA HIS A 27 -4.47 -4.08 25.39
C HIS A 27 -3.37 -3.03 25.67
N VAL A 28 -3.19 -2.68 26.92
CA VAL A 28 -2.03 -1.89 27.36
C VAL A 28 -0.82 -2.82 27.40
N GLN A 29 0.09 -2.68 26.44
CA GLN A 29 1.37 -3.39 26.46
C GLN A 29 2.27 -2.74 27.52
N HIS A 30 2.69 -3.52 28.50
CA HIS A 30 3.59 -3.09 29.58
C HIS A 30 5.00 -3.63 29.30
N ASP A 31 5.99 -2.75 29.30
CA ASP A 31 7.40 -3.15 29.37
C ASP A 31 7.81 -3.26 30.84
N ILE A 32 8.26 -4.45 31.22
CA ILE A 32 8.77 -4.69 32.59
C ILE A 32 10.29 -4.45 32.54
N CYS A 33 10.73 -3.40 33.20
CA CYS A 33 12.14 -3.10 33.35
C CYS A 33 12.57 -3.33 34.79
N THR A 34 13.65 -4.10 34.99
CA THR A 34 14.28 -4.29 36.28
C THR A 34 15.43 -3.30 36.42
N VAL A 35 15.40 -2.49 37.49
CA VAL A 35 16.49 -1.57 37.85
C VAL A 35 17.12 -2.09 39.13
N THR A 36 18.40 -2.45 39.08
CA THR A 36 19.16 -2.83 40.26
C THR A 36 19.91 -1.62 40.79
N SER A 37 19.58 -1.15 41.98
CA SER A 37 20.22 -0.01 42.64
C SER A 37 21.22 -0.39 43.74
N GLY A 38 21.46 -1.70 43.97
CA GLY A 38 22.41 -2.24 44.94
C GLY A 38 22.36 -3.76 44.96
N PRO A 39 23.24 -4.41 45.74
CA PRO A 39 23.35 -5.88 45.73
C PRO A 39 22.08 -6.62 46.21
N ASP A 40 21.15 -5.94 46.90
CA ASP A 40 19.98 -6.58 47.50
C ASP A 40 18.64 -5.90 47.20
N GLU A 41 18.60 -4.87 46.34
CA GLU A 41 17.34 -4.18 46.02
C GLU A 41 17.04 -4.23 44.50
N VAL A 42 16.07 -5.08 44.12
CA VAL A 42 15.50 -5.13 42.78
C VAL A 42 14.16 -4.40 42.78
N ARG A 43 14.09 -3.26 42.12
CA ARG A 43 12.82 -2.55 41.90
C ARG A 43 12.32 -2.89 40.50
N ILE A 44 11.12 -3.46 40.45
CA ILE A 44 10.40 -3.68 39.19
C ILE A 44 9.63 -2.40 38.89
N MET A 45 10.04 -1.67 37.86
CA MET A 45 9.26 -0.59 37.29
C MET A 45 8.45 -1.07 36.11
N ILE A 46 7.14 -0.99 36.22
CA ILE A 46 6.23 -1.20 35.10
C ILE A 46 6.12 0.13 34.36
N LEU A 47 6.84 0.27 33.26
CA LEU A 47 6.71 1.45 32.41
C LEU A 47 5.46 1.26 31.55
N LYS A 48 4.44 2.09 31.81
CA LYS A 48 3.32 2.20 30.91
C LYS A 48 3.85 2.86 29.63
N ARG A 49 4.01 2.07 28.57
CA ARG A 49 4.29 2.66 27.27
C ARG A 49 3.12 3.60 26.97
N PRO A 50 3.34 4.89 26.65
CA PRO A 50 2.24 5.69 26.15
C PRO A 50 1.68 4.90 24.95
N SER A 51 0.38 4.62 24.97
CA SER A 51 -0.29 4.08 23.77
C SER A 51 0.15 4.99 22.64
N SER A 52 0.79 4.45 21.59
CA SER A 52 1.12 5.24 20.41
C SER A 52 -0.20 5.86 19.99
N ALA A 53 -0.36 7.18 20.18
CA ALA A 53 -1.55 7.86 19.76
C ALA A 53 -1.77 7.47 18.31
N GLN A 54 -2.89 6.83 18.00
CA GLN A 54 -3.24 6.48 16.64
C GLN A 54 -3.16 7.78 15.86
N SER A 55 -2.15 7.91 15.01
CA SER A 55 -2.04 9.06 14.14
C SER A 55 -2.82 8.78 12.88
N VAL A 56 -3.43 9.82 12.34
CA VAL A 56 -4.21 9.76 11.11
C VAL A 56 -3.34 10.28 9.97
N ARG A 57 -3.45 9.66 8.78
CA ARG A 57 -2.96 10.19 7.52
C ARG A 57 -4.16 10.53 6.65
N SER A 58 -4.23 11.75 6.16
CA SER A 58 -5.23 12.10 5.16
C SER A 58 -4.66 11.79 3.77
N ILE A 59 -5.36 10.95 3.01
CA ILE A 59 -5.01 10.61 1.63
C ILE A 59 -5.99 11.31 0.71
N THR A 60 -5.52 12.28 -0.05
CA THR A 60 -6.30 13.02 -1.02
C THR A 60 -6.20 12.34 -2.38
N PHE A 61 -7.33 12.01 -2.97
CA PHE A 61 -7.47 11.49 -4.33
C PHE A 61 -7.79 12.65 -5.27
N ARG A 62 -7.02 12.78 -6.34
CA ARG A 62 -7.22 13.79 -7.38
C ARG A 62 -7.39 13.12 -8.73
N ASN A 63 -8.47 13.41 -9.42
CA ASN A 63 -8.73 12.95 -10.76
C ASN A 63 -8.40 14.03 -11.79
N ASN A 64 -7.26 13.94 -12.47
CA ASN A 64 -6.90 14.82 -13.57
C ASN A 64 -7.29 14.25 -14.95
N CYS A 65 -7.84 13.01 -14.99
CA CYS A 65 -8.29 12.39 -16.22
C CYS A 65 -9.51 13.12 -16.82
N PRO A 66 -9.77 12.96 -18.11
CA PRO A 66 -10.91 13.62 -18.78
C PRO A 66 -12.27 13.04 -18.41
N SER A 67 -12.30 11.84 -17.79
CA SER A 67 -13.52 11.11 -17.44
C SER A 67 -13.61 10.84 -15.94
N THR A 68 -14.79 10.42 -15.50
CA THR A 68 -14.97 9.85 -14.15
C THR A 68 -14.16 8.57 -14.01
N ILE A 69 -13.55 8.41 -12.84
CA ILE A 69 -12.90 7.17 -12.39
C ILE A 69 -13.53 6.71 -11.09
N TRP A 70 -13.29 5.45 -10.70
CA TRP A 70 -13.80 4.91 -9.45
C TRP A 70 -12.64 4.34 -8.63
N PRO A 71 -12.03 5.18 -7.76
CA PRO A 71 -11.02 4.69 -6.83
C PRO A 71 -11.55 3.55 -5.97
N GLY A 72 -10.75 2.47 -5.89
CA GLY A 72 -10.98 1.32 -5.02
C GLY A 72 -9.85 1.17 -4.02
N THR A 73 -10.10 0.48 -2.91
CA THR A 73 -9.10 0.19 -1.90
C THR A 73 -9.27 -1.20 -1.31
N LEU A 74 -8.13 -1.80 -0.96
CA LEU A 74 -8.05 -3.05 -0.22
C LEU A 74 -7.09 -2.87 0.96
N SER A 75 -7.59 -3.06 2.20
CA SER A 75 -6.76 -3.17 3.39
C SER A 75 -6.17 -4.58 3.49
N ILE A 76 -4.86 -4.68 3.72
CA ILE A 76 -4.13 -5.97 3.83
C ILE A 76 -3.96 -6.36 5.29
N THR A 77 -3.87 -5.39 6.22
CA THR A 77 -3.82 -5.65 7.66
C THR A 77 -5.20 -6.10 8.16
N GLY A 78 -5.28 -7.32 8.68
CA GLY A 78 -6.52 -7.87 9.25
C GLY A 78 -6.87 -7.23 10.60
N GLY A 79 -8.07 -6.69 10.72
CA GLY A 79 -8.64 -6.17 11.97
C GLY A 79 -9.69 -5.08 11.73
N GLN A 80 -10.72 -5.00 12.57
CA GLN A 80 -11.79 -3.99 12.45
C GLN A 80 -11.28 -2.54 12.59
N SER A 81 -10.17 -2.33 13.27
CA SER A 81 -9.58 -0.99 13.51
C SER A 81 -8.88 -0.39 12.28
N THR A 82 -8.76 -1.15 11.18
CA THR A 82 -8.02 -0.75 9.98
C THR A 82 -8.91 -0.59 8.75
N GLN A 83 -10.22 -0.72 8.90
CA GLN A 83 -11.14 -0.48 7.79
C GLN A 83 -11.28 1.02 7.53
N LEU A 84 -11.19 1.39 6.26
CA LEU A 84 -11.46 2.75 5.81
C LEU A 84 -12.97 3.03 5.82
N SER A 85 -13.34 4.29 5.88
CA SER A 85 -14.76 4.73 5.86
C SER A 85 -15.50 4.31 4.60
N THR A 86 -14.79 4.05 3.51
CA THR A 86 -15.30 3.47 2.27
C THR A 86 -14.22 2.64 1.59
N THR A 87 -14.63 1.67 0.77
CA THR A 87 -13.73 0.84 -0.05
C THR A 87 -13.82 1.18 -1.54
N GLY A 88 -14.59 2.19 -1.90
CA GLY A 88 -14.70 2.70 -3.28
C GLY A 88 -15.72 3.81 -3.41
N PHE A 89 -15.50 4.70 -4.36
CA PHE A 89 -16.36 5.85 -4.65
C PHE A 89 -16.17 6.34 -6.09
N ALA A 90 -17.16 7.07 -6.61
CA ALA A 90 -17.02 7.75 -7.89
C ALA A 90 -16.28 9.08 -7.71
N LEU A 91 -15.32 9.38 -8.57
CA LEU A 91 -14.57 10.63 -8.59
C LEU A 91 -14.64 11.26 -9.99
N ALA A 92 -15.43 12.31 -10.12
CA ALA A 92 -15.62 12.99 -11.40
C ALA A 92 -14.31 13.59 -11.93
N SER A 93 -14.24 13.82 -13.24
CA SER A 93 -13.12 14.54 -13.86
C SER A 93 -12.87 15.87 -13.14
N ARG A 94 -11.59 16.16 -12.86
CA ARG A 94 -11.10 17.35 -12.16
C ARG A 94 -11.56 17.49 -10.70
N ALA A 95 -12.18 16.47 -10.13
CA ALA A 95 -12.57 16.45 -8.72
C ALA A 95 -11.46 15.93 -7.82
N SER A 96 -11.58 16.25 -6.53
CA SER A 96 -10.75 15.70 -5.46
C SER A 96 -11.61 15.34 -4.26
N THR A 97 -11.18 14.33 -3.51
CA THR A 97 -11.76 13.94 -2.23
C THR A 97 -10.68 13.34 -1.33
N SER A 98 -10.92 13.22 -0.02
CA SER A 98 -9.94 12.67 0.90
C SER A 98 -10.54 11.55 1.74
N LEU A 99 -9.70 10.59 2.10
CA LEU A 99 -9.97 9.54 3.08
C LEU A 99 -8.93 9.59 4.19
N ASP A 100 -9.38 9.40 5.42
CA ASP A 100 -8.51 9.29 6.57
C ASP A 100 -8.13 7.82 6.81
N VAL A 101 -6.84 7.59 6.97
CA VAL A 101 -6.24 6.30 7.27
C VAL A 101 -5.66 6.34 8.66
N GLN A 102 -6.18 5.50 9.55
CA GLN A 102 -5.67 5.36 10.92
C GLN A 102 -4.43 4.45 10.92
N THR A 103 -3.37 4.86 11.64
CA THR A 103 -2.15 4.08 11.75
C THR A 103 -2.19 3.10 12.92
N PRO A 104 -1.56 1.90 12.80
CA PRO A 104 -0.89 1.39 11.59
C PRO A 104 -1.87 0.85 10.55
N TRP A 105 -1.59 1.08 9.28
CA TRP A 105 -2.40 0.55 8.16
C TRP A 105 -1.50 0.08 7.02
N SER A 106 -1.91 -0.99 6.37
CA SER A 106 -1.29 -1.51 5.15
C SER A 106 -2.37 -1.83 4.14
N GLY A 107 -2.15 -1.42 2.89
CA GLY A 107 -3.11 -1.66 1.84
C GLY A 107 -2.73 -1.02 0.53
N ARG A 108 -3.67 -1.05 -0.40
CA ARG A 108 -3.47 -0.54 -1.75
C ARG A 108 -4.69 0.21 -2.25
N PHE A 109 -4.41 1.19 -3.13
CA PHE A 109 -5.41 1.97 -3.86
C PHE A 109 -5.18 1.81 -5.36
N TRP A 110 -6.26 1.87 -6.12
CA TRP A 110 -6.27 1.85 -7.59
C TRP A 110 -7.43 2.66 -8.12
N ALA A 111 -7.56 2.79 -9.43
CA ALA A 111 -8.77 3.32 -10.03
C ALA A 111 -9.34 2.38 -11.09
N GLN A 112 -10.63 2.13 -11.01
CA GLN A 112 -11.42 1.43 -12.00
C GLN A 112 -11.85 2.42 -13.08
N THR A 113 -11.91 1.98 -14.34
CA THR A 113 -12.30 2.82 -15.49
C THR A 113 -13.36 2.18 -16.37
N GLY A 114 -14.10 3.00 -17.12
CA GLY A 114 -15.14 2.51 -18.02
C GLY A 114 -16.26 1.78 -17.28
N CYS A 115 -16.64 2.30 -16.11
CA CYS A 115 -17.65 1.65 -15.28
C CYS A 115 -19.07 2.05 -15.66
N SER A 116 -19.99 1.10 -15.49
CA SER A 116 -21.42 1.32 -15.68
C SER A 116 -22.24 0.37 -14.78
N THR A 117 -23.50 0.74 -14.55
CA THR A 117 -24.47 -0.13 -13.90
C THR A 117 -25.43 -0.65 -14.94
N ASN A 118 -25.58 -1.96 -15.02
CA ASN A 118 -26.50 -2.58 -15.98
C ASN A 118 -27.97 -2.49 -15.50
N THR A 119 -28.90 -2.97 -16.32
CA THR A 119 -30.34 -2.93 -16.03
C THR A 119 -30.76 -3.73 -14.81
N SER A 120 -29.95 -4.69 -14.37
CA SER A 120 -30.17 -5.47 -13.13
C SER A 120 -29.58 -4.78 -11.88
N GLY A 121 -28.99 -3.59 -12.01
CA GLY A 121 -28.37 -2.88 -10.89
C GLY A 121 -26.94 -3.34 -10.61
N TRP A 122 -26.34 -4.22 -11.42
CA TRP A 122 -24.97 -4.69 -11.25
C TRP A 122 -23.98 -3.67 -11.81
N PHE A 123 -23.09 -3.17 -10.94
CA PHE A 123 -22.01 -2.28 -11.31
C PHE A 123 -20.79 -3.09 -11.77
N SER A 124 -20.17 -2.69 -12.88
CA SER A 124 -18.95 -3.30 -13.42
C SER A 124 -18.10 -2.29 -14.20
N CYS A 125 -16.81 -2.59 -14.36
CA CYS A 125 -15.85 -1.71 -14.98
C CYS A 125 -15.05 -2.43 -16.08
N ALA A 126 -14.59 -1.67 -17.08
CA ALA A 126 -13.78 -2.20 -18.18
C ALA A 126 -12.37 -2.58 -17.71
N THR A 127 -11.79 -1.85 -16.75
CA THR A 127 -10.48 -2.16 -16.15
C THR A 127 -10.51 -2.07 -14.65
N ALA A 128 -9.68 -2.90 -14.00
CA ALA A 128 -9.44 -2.91 -12.56
C ALA A 128 -10.71 -3.06 -11.69
N ASP A 129 -11.75 -3.70 -12.24
CA ASP A 129 -13.00 -3.99 -11.55
C ASP A 129 -12.75 -4.83 -10.29
N CYS A 130 -13.32 -4.47 -9.16
CA CYS A 130 -13.23 -5.27 -7.95
C CYS A 130 -14.33 -6.37 -7.85
N ALA A 131 -15.16 -6.53 -8.87
CA ALA A 131 -16.17 -7.58 -9.01
C ALA A 131 -17.15 -7.70 -7.83
N SER A 132 -17.38 -6.59 -7.10
CA SER A 132 -18.33 -6.55 -5.99
C SER A 132 -19.78 -6.39 -6.45
N GLY A 133 -20.00 -6.01 -7.71
CA GLY A 133 -21.30 -5.61 -8.25
C GLY A 133 -21.75 -4.23 -7.77
N GLN A 134 -20.92 -3.52 -7.03
CA GLN A 134 -21.17 -2.21 -6.42
C GLN A 134 -19.98 -1.27 -6.65
N VAL A 135 -20.18 0.02 -6.41
CA VAL A 135 -19.09 1.01 -6.45
C VAL A 135 -18.04 0.74 -5.36
N THR A 136 -18.47 0.27 -4.19
CA THR A 136 -17.59 -0.13 -3.09
C THR A 136 -17.06 -1.54 -3.31
N CYS A 137 -15.75 -1.73 -3.10
CA CYS A 137 -15.09 -3.03 -3.35
C CYS A 137 -15.32 -4.08 -2.25
N ASN A 138 -15.74 -3.67 -1.04
CA ASN A 138 -16.16 -4.55 0.06
C ASN A 138 -15.13 -5.64 0.42
N GLY A 139 -13.84 -5.31 0.38
CA GLY A 139 -12.75 -6.23 0.66
C GLY A 139 -12.25 -7.05 -0.53
N ASN A 140 -12.80 -6.84 -1.73
CA ASN A 140 -12.26 -7.40 -2.95
C ASN A 140 -11.11 -6.55 -3.50
N GLY A 141 -10.09 -7.20 -4.08
CA GLY A 141 -9.04 -6.53 -4.84
C GLY A 141 -9.46 -6.21 -6.27
N ALA A 142 -8.63 -5.46 -6.97
CA ALA A 142 -8.81 -5.15 -8.38
C ALA A 142 -8.62 -6.38 -9.26
N SER A 143 -9.40 -6.50 -10.35
CA SER A 143 -9.06 -7.41 -11.45
C SER A 143 -7.83 -6.89 -12.20
N LEU A 144 -6.96 -7.83 -12.61
CA LEU A 144 -5.73 -7.51 -13.33
C LEU A 144 -6.00 -7.36 -14.85
N PRO A 145 -5.25 -6.49 -15.55
CA PRO A 145 -4.13 -5.66 -15.07
C PRO A 145 -4.56 -4.36 -14.39
N VAL A 146 -3.72 -3.87 -13.46
CA VAL A 146 -4.00 -2.67 -12.68
C VAL A 146 -2.73 -1.94 -12.25
N SER A 147 -2.75 -0.60 -12.28
CA SER A 147 -1.77 0.26 -11.63
C SER A 147 -2.15 0.44 -10.17
N LEU A 148 -1.24 0.13 -9.25
CA LEU A 148 -1.47 0.21 -7.81
C LEU A 148 -0.67 1.34 -7.17
N VAL A 149 -1.22 1.93 -6.12
CA VAL A 149 -0.49 2.70 -5.12
C VAL A 149 -0.54 1.91 -3.82
N GLU A 150 0.63 1.50 -3.33
CA GLU A 150 0.74 0.66 -2.16
C GLU A 150 1.28 1.45 -0.97
N PHE A 151 0.78 1.13 0.23
CA PHE A 151 1.13 1.82 1.47
C PHE A 151 1.33 0.86 2.63
N ASN A 152 2.32 1.21 3.46
CA ASN A 152 2.46 0.75 4.83
C ASN A 152 2.65 1.99 5.72
N VAL A 153 1.60 2.49 6.35
CA VAL A 153 1.62 3.74 7.12
C VAL A 153 1.70 3.49 8.63
N GLY A 154 2.55 4.27 9.30
CA GLY A 154 2.76 4.18 10.74
C GLY A 154 3.43 2.88 11.18
N MET A 155 4.10 2.17 10.28
CA MET A 155 4.81 0.91 10.55
C MET A 155 6.25 1.19 11.03
N PHE A 156 6.93 0.16 11.55
CA PHE A 156 8.38 0.16 11.83
C PHE A 156 8.93 1.47 12.44
N GLY A 157 8.40 1.86 13.58
CA GLY A 157 8.84 3.08 14.30
C GLY A 157 8.13 4.35 13.84
N GLY A 158 6.93 4.23 13.29
CA GLY A 158 6.07 5.36 12.89
C GLY A 158 6.39 5.91 11.51
N ARG A 159 7.20 5.20 10.72
CA ARG A 159 7.50 5.54 9.33
C ARG A 159 6.42 5.02 8.39
N ASP A 160 6.24 5.75 7.31
CA ASP A 160 5.38 5.37 6.21
C ASP A 160 6.26 4.89 5.04
N PHE A 161 5.81 3.84 4.35
CA PHE A 161 6.39 3.32 3.12
C PHE A 161 5.31 3.36 2.06
N TYR A 162 5.67 3.77 0.86
CA TYR A 162 4.73 3.86 -0.25
C TYR A 162 5.44 3.73 -1.59
N ASP A 163 4.69 3.30 -2.59
CA ASP A 163 5.17 3.16 -3.97
C ASP A 163 4.02 3.17 -4.97
N VAL A 164 4.38 3.29 -6.26
CA VAL A 164 3.55 2.93 -7.39
C VAL A 164 4.02 1.59 -7.90
N SER A 165 3.10 0.65 -8.08
CA SER A 165 3.40 -0.71 -8.53
C SER A 165 2.67 -1.05 -9.84
N LEU A 166 3.44 -1.54 -10.80
CA LEU A 166 2.99 -2.11 -12.07
C LEU A 166 3.27 -3.63 -12.15
N VAL A 167 3.58 -4.25 -11.00
CA VAL A 167 3.80 -5.71 -10.90
C VAL A 167 2.57 -6.49 -11.39
N ASP A 168 1.39 -5.94 -11.12
CA ASP A 168 0.09 -6.48 -11.54
C ASP A 168 -0.38 -5.94 -12.90
N GLY A 169 0.48 -5.19 -13.61
CA GLY A 169 0.19 -4.58 -14.90
C GLY A 169 -0.14 -3.08 -14.79
N PHE A 170 -0.74 -2.56 -15.84
CA PHE A 170 -1.06 -1.14 -16.00
C PHE A 170 -2.45 -0.97 -16.59
N ASN A 171 -3.25 -0.06 -16.03
CA ASN A 171 -4.49 0.38 -16.65
C ASN A 171 -4.56 1.90 -16.84
N MET A 172 -3.87 2.69 -16.02
CA MET A 172 -3.85 4.14 -16.15
C MET A 172 -2.65 4.78 -15.42
N PRO A 173 -2.22 5.98 -15.84
CA PRO A 173 -1.19 6.75 -15.15
C PRO A 173 -1.60 7.13 -13.72
N VAL A 174 -0.64 7.04 -12.79
CA VAL A 174 -0.87 7.38 -11.39
C VAL A 174 0.41 7.89 -10.73
N SER A 175 0.26 8.75 -9.73
CA SER A 175 1.35 9.18 -8.84
C SER A 175 0.87 9.25 -7.40
N VAL A 176 1.82 9.14 -6.47
CA VAL A 176 1.63 9.43 -5.06
C VAL A 176 2.71 10.40 -4.58
N SER A 177 2.27 11.50 -3.96
CA SER A 177 3.15 12.54 -3.43
C SER A 177 2.85 12.75 -1.95
N PRO A 178 3.86 12.74 -1.07
CA PRO A 178 3.68 13.16 0.32
C PRO A 178 3.42 14.68 0.38
N ASP A 179 2.58 15.08 1.33
CA ASP A 179 2.32 16.46 1.70
C ASP A 179 2.82 16.67 3.14
N GLY A 180 4.00 17.27 3.26
CA GLY A 180 4.76 17.36 4.50
C GLY A 180 5.67 16.16 4.74
N GLY A 181 6.08 15.97 5.99
CA GLY A 181 6.98 14.89 6.41
C GLY A 181 8.46 15.21 6.35
N THR A 182 9.28 14.23 6.72
CA THR A 182 10.75 14.31 6.78
C THR A 182 11.36 13.00 6.31
N GLY A 183 12.59 13.04 5.75
CA GLY A 183 13.29 11.88 5.22
C GLY A 183 13.25 11.83 3.69
N ILE A 184 13.17 10.63 3.11
CA ILE A 184 13.17 10.41 1.64
C ILE A 184 11.72 10.47 1.13
N CYS A 185 11.05 11.60 1.39
CA CYS A 185 9.66 11.85 1.02
C CYS A 185 9.55 12.31 -0.44
N HIS A 186 9.89 11.46 -1.38
CA HIS A 186 9.80 11.76 -2.81
C HIS A 186 8.46 11.29 -3.40
N THR A 187 8.06 11.92 -4.50
CA THR A 187 6.95 11.44 -5.30
C THR A 187 7.31 10.14 -6.00
N SER A 188 6.46 9.12 -5.88
CA SER A 188 6.48 7.94 -6.75
C SER A 188 5.48 8.12 -7.87
N THR A 189 5.88 7.92 -9.13
CA THR A 189 5.04 8.26 -10.27
C THR A 189 5.22 7.34 -11.47
N CYS A 190 4.11 7.07 -12.13
CA CYS A 190 4.03 6.52 -13.48
C CYS A 190 3.15 7.45 -14.32
N PRO A 191 3.71 8.54 -14.91
CA PRO A 191 2.92 9.53 -15.63
C PRO A 191 2.63 9.17 -17.09
N MET A 192 3.34 8.17 -17.63
CA MET A 192 3.23 7.78 -19.03
C MET A 192 2.09 6.79 -19.25
N ASP A 193 1.48 6.84 -20.42
CA ASP A 193 0.51 5.83 -20.85
C ASP A 193 1.23 4.58 -21.40
N VAL A 194 1.42 3.59 -20.55
CA VAL A 194 2.06 2.32 -20.92
C VAL A 194 1.24 1.55 -21.97
N ASN A 195 -0.07 1.79 -22.09
CA ASN A 195 -0.92 1.15 -23.09
C ASN A 195 -0.45 1.47 -24.52
N ALA A 196 0.12 2.67 -24.74
CA ALA A 196 0.60 3.11 -26.05
C ALA A 196 1.79 2.27 -26.58
N VAL A 197 2.56 1.64 -25.68
CA VAL A 197 3.73 0.80 -26.01
C VAL A 197 3.56 -0.67 -25.62
N CYS A 198 2.34 -1.05 -25.23
CA CYS A 198 2.04 -2.40 -24.76
C CYS A 198 2.17 -3.43 -25.89
N PRO A 199 3.02 -4.48 -25.72
CA PRO A 199 3.13 -5.57 -26.70
C PRO A 199 1.80 -6.27 -26.94
N LEU A 200 1.56 -6.76 -28.15
CA LEU A 200 0.28 -7.37 -28.56
C LEU A 200 -0.18 -8.48 -27.61
N GLU A 201 0.75 -9.30 -27.14
CA GLU A 201 0.51 -10.43 -26.22
C GLU A 201 0.16 -10.02 -24.80
N LEU A 202 0.44 -8.76 -24.41
CA LEU A 202 0.12 -8.21 -23.10
C LEU A 202 -1.13 -7.31 -23.13
N GLN A 203 -1.65 -6.97 -24.32
CA GLN A 203 -2.77 -6.04 -24.45
C GLN A 203 -4.08 -6.63 -23.89
N GLN A 204 -4.77 -5.83 -23.10
CA GLN A 204 -6.20 -5.99 -22.86
C GLN A 204 -6.94 -4.99 -23.74
N LYS A 205 -7.88 -5.46 -24.54
CA LYS A 205 -8.61 -4.64 -25.50
C LYS A 205 -10.08 -4.50 -25.12
N ALA A 206 -10.63 -3.34 -25.39
CA ALA A 206 -12.06 -3.10 -25.38
C ALA A 206 -12.72 -3.74 -26.62
N PRO A 207 -14.06 -3.84 -26.68
CA PRO A 207 -14.79 -4.40 -27.82
C PRO A 207 -14.53 -3.67 -29.15
N ASP A 208 -14.17 -2.40 -29.11
CA ASP A 208 -13.81 -1.58 -30.28
C ASP A 208 -12.36 -1.79 -30.75
N GLY A 209 -11.60 -2.65 -30.07
CA GLY A 209 -10.20 -2.97 -30.36
C GLY A 209 -9.17 -2.02 -29.74
N SER A 210 -9.58 -0.96 -29.05
CA SER A 210 -8.68 -0.05 -28.35
C SER A 210 -8.00 -0.77 -27.16
N VAL A 211 -6.70 -0.48 -26.95
CA VAL A 211 -5.96 -1.02 -25.81
C VAL A 211 -6.35 -0.23 -24.56
N ILE A 212 -6.92 -0.89 -23.56
CA ILE A 212 -7.42 -0.26 -22.33
C ILE A 212 -6.58 -0.60 -21.10
N ALA A 213 -5.74 -1.64 -21.18
CA ALA A 213 -4.84 -2.01 -20.12
C ALA A 213 -3.71 -2.90 -20.68
N CYS A 214 -2.58 -2.98 -19.95
CA CYS A 214 -1.41 -3.76 -20.30
C CYS A 214 -1.07 -4.74 -19.16
N LYS A 215 -1.11 -6.03 -19.45
CA LYS A 215 -0.78 -7.08 -18.50
C LYS A 215 0.72 -7.08 -18.21
N SER A 216 1.12 -7.33 -16.96
CA SER A 216 2.49 -7.76 -16.72
C SER A 216 2.74 -9.14 -17.33
N ALA A 217 4.00 -9.49 -17.55
CA ALA A 217 4.34 -10.82 -18.07
C ALA A 217 3.89 -11.94 -17.12
N CYS A 218 3.94 -11.70 -15.81
CA CYS A 218 3.38 -12.63 -14.83
C CYS A 218 1.88 -12.83 -15.03
N THR A 219 1.12 -11.75 -15.13
CA THR A 219 -0.33 -11.81 -15.36
C THR A 219 -0.69 -12.47 -16.70
N ALA A 220 0.12 -12.25 -17.74
CA ALA A 220 -0.16 -12.76 -19.08
C ALA A 220 0.20 -14.24 -19.25
N PHE A 221 1.34 -14.66 -18.70
CA PHE A 221 1.94 -15.98 -18.99
C PHE A 221 1.94 -16.93 -17.80
N ASN A 222 1.79 -16.42 -16.58
CA ASN A 222 1.81 -17.18 -15.32
C ASN A 222 3.02 -18.13 -15.22
N GLN A 223 4.21 -17.65 -15.60
CA GLN A 223 5.45 -18.43 -15.58
C GLN A 223 6.36 -17.98 -14.44
N PRO A 224 7.07 -18.93 -13.77
CA PRO A 224 7.89 -18.63 -12.61
C PRO A 224 8.92 -17.51 -12.79
N GLN A 225 9.57 -17.43 -13.96
CA GLN A 225 10.55 -16.40 -14.26
C GLN A 225 9.96 -14.97 -14.37
N TYR A 226 8.67 -14.85 -14.67
CA TYR A 226 7.98 -13.55 -14.69
C TYR A 226 7.29 -13.22 -13.38
N CYS A 227 6.90 -14.27 -12.63
CA CYS A 227 6.20 -14.13 -11.36
C CYS A 227 7.14 -14.16 -10.15
N CYS A 228 8.44 -14.37 -10.37
CA CYS A 228 9.44 -14.52 -9.32
C CYS A 228 9.07 -15.60 -8.30
N THR A 229 8.67 -16.78 -8.78
CA THR A 229 8.27 -17.93 -7.95
C THR A 229 9.15 -19.17 -8.21
N GLY A 230 9.06 -20.18 -7.36
CA GLY A 230 9.85 -21.42 -7.51
C GLY A 230 11.35 -21.12 -7.53
N ASP A 231 12.05 -21.58 -8.56
CA ASP A 231 13.50 -21.42 -8.74
C ASP A 231 13.91 -19.95 -9.00
N PHE A 232 12.95 -19.07 -9.23
CA PHE A 232 13.15 -17.62 -9.45
C PHE A 232 12.82 -16.76 -8.22
N LEU A 233 12.86 -17.33 -7.01
CA LEU A 233 12.78 -16.53 -5.79
C LEU A 233 14.07 -15.70 -5.62
N THR A 234 13.97 -14.60 -4.83
CA THR A 234 15.13 -13.76 -4.51
C THR A 234 16.33 -14.59 -4.04
N PRO A 235 17.56 -14.31 -4.54
CA PRO A 235 17.96 -13.24 -5.46
C PRO A 235 17.92 -13.63 -6.96
N ALA A 236 17.31 -14.73 -7.33
CA ALA A 236 17.40 -15.34 -8.65
C ALA A 236 16.37 -14.78 -9.68
N CYS A 237 15.58 -13.75 -9.34
CA CYS A 237 14.60 -13.16 -10.25
C CYS A 237 15.14 -11.86 -10.87
N PRO A 238 15.75 -11.89 -12.06
CA PRO A 238 16.21 -10.70 -12.75
C PRO A 238 15.06 -9.98 -13.47
N PRO A 239 15.21 -8.68 -13.80
CA PRO A 239 14.29 -8.01 -14.70
C PRO A 239 14.28 -8.71 -16.07
N THR A 240 13.13 -8.69 -16.74
CA THR A 240 12.93 -9.27 -18.06
C THR A 240 12.71 -8.19 -19.10
N ASN A 241 12.78 -8.54 -20.40
CA ASN A 241 12.45 -7.61 -21.48
C ASN A 241 11.05 -7.03 -21.31
N TYR A 242 10.10 -7.81 -20.81
CA TYR A 242 8.73 -7.35 -20.55
C TYR A 242 8.68 -6.34 -19.40
N SER A 243 9.31 -6.63 -18.25
CA SER A 243 9.33 -5.68 -17.14
C SER A 243 10.03 -4.38 -17.49
N MET A 244 11.06 -4.43 -18.34
CA MET A 244 11.77 -3.26 -18.84
C MET A 244 10.91 -2.33 -19.71
N ILE A 245 9.86 -2.83 -20.36
CA ILE A 245 8.89 -1.97 -21.08
C ILE A 245 8.20 -1.02 -20.07
N PHE A 246 7.73 -1.55 -18.95
CA PHE A 246 7.10 -0.78 -17.88
C PHE A 246 8.13 0.16 -17.21
N LYS A 247 9.33 -0.35 -16.89
CA LYS A 247 10.41 0.43 -16.25
C LYS A 247 10.83 1.62 -17.09
N ASN A 248 10.96 1.47 -18.39
CA ASN A 248 11.37 2.55 -19.30
C ASN A 248 10.33 3.66 -19.39
N GLN A 249 9.04 3.34 -19.24
CA GLN A 249 7.97 4.34 -19.20
C GLN A 249 7.83 4.98 -17.80
N CYS A 250 8.03 4.19 -16.76
CA CYS A 250 7.79 4.58 -15.37
C CYS A 250 8.98 4.18 -14.47
N PRO A 251 10.12 4.90 -14.55
CA PRO A 251 11.36 4.51 -13.84
C PRO A 251 11.23 4.44 -12.31
N GLN A 252 10.26 5.16 -11.72
CA GLN A 252 10.04 5.22 -10.28
C GLN A 252 8.99 4.21 -9.78
N ALA A 253 8.34 3.46 -10.69
CA ALA A 253 7.38 2.44 -10.32
C ALA A 253 8.03 1.04 -10.30
N TYR A 254 7.51 0.15 -9.45
CA TYR A 254 7.85 -1.27 -9.53
C TYR A 254 7.37 -1.84 -10.88
N SER A 255 8.26 -2.50 -11.59
CA SER A 255 7.95 -3.17 -12.87
C SER A 255 7.94 -4.69 -12.78
N TYR A 256 8.45 -5.26 -11.68
CA TYR A 256 8.39 -6.67 -11.30
C TYR A 256 8.60 -6.81 -9.79
N ALA A 257 8.39 -7.99 -9.23
CA ALA A 257 8.26 -8.20 -7.78
C ALA A 257 9.50 -7.84 -6.94
N TYR A 258 10.71 -7.89 -7.52
CA TYR A 258 11.97 -7.55 -6.83
C TYR A 258 12.66 -6.31 -7.39
N ASP A 259 11.88 -5.37 -7.88
CA ASP A 259 12.37 -4.08 -8.41
C ASP A 259 12.57 -3.04 -7.29
N ASP A 260 13.21 -3.47 -6.19
CA ASP A 260 13.28 -2.69 -4.94
C ASP A 260 14.22 -1.48 -5.00
N VAL A 261 15.15 -1.45 -5.97
CA VAL A 261 16.16 -0.40 -6.03
C VAL A 261 15.51 0.93 -6.43
N ASN A 262 15.38 1.86 -5.45
CA ASN A 262 14.85 3.21 -5.60
C ASN A 262 13.35 3.33 -5.92
N ASN A 263 12.54 2.28 -5.70
CA ASN A 263 11.11 2.31 -6.01
C ASN A 263 10.19 2.33 -4.78
N THR A 264 10.68 1.91 -3.60
CA THR A 264 10.00 2.12 -2.32
C THR A 264 10.49 3.41 -1.69
N PHE A 265 9.58 4.33 -1.39
CA PHE A 265 9.88 5.57 -0.70
C PHE A 265 9.48 5.49 0.77
N THR A 266 10.22 6.20 1.61
CA THR A 266 10.00 6.22 3.06
C THR A 266 9.82 7.65 3.52
N CYS A 267 8.75 7.91 4.29
CA CYS A 267 8.49 9.22 4.87
C CYS A 267 8.24 9.11 6.38
N SER A 268 8.74 10.10 7.12
CA SER A 268 8.56 10.23 8.57
C SER A 268 7.82 11.52 8.90
N GLY A 269 7.46 11.73 10.18
CA GLY A 269 6.85 12.98 10.63
C GLY A 269 5.36 13.10 10.31
N ALA A 270 4.69 11.97 10.06
CA ALA A 270 3.25 11.90 9.85
C ALA A 270 2.72 12.75 8.67
N PRO A 271 3.28 12.60 7.45
CA PRO A 271 2.80 13.32 6.28
C PRO A 271 1.37 12.90 5.91
N ASN A 272 0.67 13.79 5.19
CA ASN A 272 -0.46 13.43 4.37
C ASN A 272 0.02 12.99 2.98
N TYR A 273 -0.90 12.51 2.15
CA TYR A 273 -0.54 12.06 0.80
C TYR A 273 -1.56 12.52 -0.23
N VAL A 274 -1.08 12.75 -1.44
CA VAL A 274 -1.93 13.04 -2.61
C VAL A 274 -1.70 11.96 -3.65
N ILE A 275 -2.72 11.18 -3.95
CA ILE A 275 -2.76 10.25 -5.09
C ILE A 275 -3.38 11.01 -6.25
N THR A 276 -2.65 11.14 -7.36
CA THR A 276 -3.15 11.80 -8.57
C THR A 276 -3.25 10.78 -9.68
N PHE A 277 -4.44 10.61 -10.22
CA PHE A 277 -4.70 9.83 -11.43
C PHE A 277 -4.59 10.75 -12.65
N CYS A 278 -3.89 10.30 -13.69
CA CYS A 278 -3.47 11.08 -14.85
C CYS A 278 -2.66 12.33 -14.43
N PRO A 279 -1.54 12.14 -13.71
CA PRO A 279 -0.72 13.22 -13.17
C PRO A 279 -0.10 14.11 -14.26
#